data_18017e0f0622fd913633cda17903c1d2
#
_entry.id   18017e0f0622fd913633cda17903c1d2
#
_cell.length_a   1.000
_cell.length_b   1.000
_cell.length_c   1.000
_cell.angle_alpha   90.00
_cell.angle_beta   90.00
_cell.angle_gamma   90.00
#
_symmetry.space_group_name_H-M   'P 1'
#
loop_
_entity.id
_entity.type
_entity.pdbx_description
1 polymer ?
#
loop_
_entity_poly.entity_id
_entity_poly.type
_entity_poly.pdbx_seq_one_letter_code
_entity_poly.pdbx_strand_id
1 'polypeptide(L)'
;MRLEILIDGMLSVHAKHAVFAALAAVGGVDGAEVELGRVELDCARAESELAVVESELRAAIAAAGFSVRAVKRLPRRLPTI
;
A
#
# COMPACT_ATOMS: atom_id res chain seq x y z
N MET A 1 -2.86 -7.96 -8.06
CA MET A 1 -2.50 -8.55 -6.74
C MET A 1 -2.95 -7.63 -5.62
N ARG A 2 -3.27 -8.22 -4.47
CA ARG A 2 -3.67 -7.45 -3.29
C ARG A 2 -2.52 -7.45 -2.28
N LEU A 3 -2.24 -6.28 -1.73
CA LEU A 3 -1.13 -6.08 -0.80
C LEU A 3 -1.59 -5.44 0.50
N GLU A 4 -0.96 -5.84 1.59
CA GLU A 4 -1.10 -5.19 2.88
C GLU A 4 0.22 -4.53 3.25
N ILE A 5 0.15 -3.28 3.66
CA ILE A 5 1.33 -2.52 4.08
C ILE A 5 1.14 -2.09 5.53
N LEU A 6 2.10 -2.43 6.37
CA LEU A 6 2.15 -1.96 7.75
C LEU A 6 3.10 -0.78 7.83
N ILE A 7 2.63 0.33 8.41
CA ILE A 7 3.32 1.62 8.39
C ILE A 7 3.46 2.15 9.80
N ASP A 8 4.68 2.58 10.15
CA ASP A 8 4.96 3.26 11.40
C ASP A 8 4.76 4.77 11.25
N GLY A 9 4.27 5.41 12.31
CA GLY A 9 4.14 6.86 12.38
C GLY A 9 2.84 7.41 11.81
N MET A 10 1.97 6.59 11.29
CA MET A 10 0.69 7.01 10.73
C MET A 10 -0.38 7.05 11.82
N LEU A 11 -0.42 8.14 12.57
CA LEU A 11 -1.22 8.26 13.80
C LEU A 11 -2.40 9.24 13.72
N SER A 12 -2.68 9.81 12.56
CA SER A 12 -3.75 10.81 12.42
C SER A 12 -4.49 10.67 11.09
N VAL A 13 -5.66 11.30 11.01
CA VAL A 13 -6.42 11.38 9.75
C VAL A 13 -5.62 12.10 8.67
N HIS A 14 -4.88 13.13 9.04
CA HIS A 14 -4.02 13.85 8.11
C HIS A 14 -2.93 12.92 7.53
N ALA A 15 -2.34 12.09 8.37
CA ALA A 15 -1.36 11.11 7.94
C ALA A 15 -1.98 10.08 6.98
N LYS A 16 -3.23 9.65 7.23
CA LYS A 16 -3.96 8.76 6.31
C LYS A 16 -4.08 9.38 4.92
N HIS A 17 -4.44 10.66 4.84
CA HIS A 17 -4.56 11.36 3.56
C HIS A 17 -3.22 11.46 2.85
N ALA A 18 -2.14 11.75 3.58
CA ALA A 18 -0.80 11.85 3.00
C ALA A 18 -0.35 10.50 2.42
N VAL A 19 -0.58 9.41 3.13
CA VAL A 19 -0.26 8.05 2.66
C VAL A 19 -1.12 7.68 1.45
N PHE A 20 -2.41 7.96 1.49
CA PHE A 20 -3.30 7.69 0.37
C PHE A 20 -2.83 8.41 -0.90
N ALA A 21 -2.49 9.69 -0.78
CA ALA A 21 -2.00 10.47 -1.92
C ALA A 21 -0.67 9.93 -2.47
N ALA A 22 0.23 9.51 -1.59
CA ALA A 22 1.50 8.91 -1.99
C ALA A 22 1.29 7.60 -2.77
N LEU A 23 0.40 6.74 -2.28
CA LEU A 23 0.11 5.47 -2.93
C LEU A 23 -0.61 5.64 -4.27
N ALA A 24 -1.48 6.64 -4.37
CA ALA A 24 -2.18 6.93 -5.62
C ALA A 24 -1.25 7.34 -6.76
N ALA A 25 -0.04 7.82 -6.42
CA ALA A 25 0.97 8.18 -7.42
C ALA A 25 1.77 6.98 -7.93
N VAL A 26 1.65 5.81 -7.31
CA VAL A 26 2.34 4.59 -7.75
C VAL A 26 1.56 3.94 -8.87
N GLY A 27 2.24 3.62 -9.98
CA GLY A 27 1.60 3.03 -11.15
C GLY A 27 1.01 1.65 -10.84
N GLY A 28 -0.23 1.43 -11.27
CA GLY A 28 -0.94 0.17 -11.12
C GLY A 28 -1.78 0.05 -9.85
N VAL A 29 -1.72 1.01 -8.94
CA VAL A 29 -2.58 1.01 -7.75
C VAL A 29 -4.00 1.43 -8.16
N ASP A 30 -4.95 0.50 -8.04
CA ASP A 30 -6.34 0.72 -8.45
C ASP A 30 -7.26 1.12 -7.31
N GLY A 31 -6.98 0.70 -6.11
CA GLY A 31 -7.79 1.04 -4.96
C GLY A 31 -7.03 0.79 -3.68
N ALA A 32 -7.23 1.66 -2.71
CA ALA A 32 -6.56 1.53 -1.42
C ALA A 32 -7.53 1.84 -0.29
N GLU A 33 -7.48 1.00 0.74
CA GLU A 33 -8.16 1.23 2.01
C GLU A 33 -7.10 1.58 3.05
N VAL A 34 -7.15 2.79 3.58
CA VAL A 34 -6.13 3.29 4.50
C VAL A 34 -6.71 3.40 5.89
N GLU A 35 -6.07 2.71 6.83
CA GLU A 35 -6.35 2.79 8.26
C GLU A 35 -5.11 3.29 8.99
N LEU A 36 -5.23 3.57 10.28
CA LEU A 36 -4.06 3.97 11.06
C LEU A 36 -3.06 2.82 11.14
N GLY A 37 -1.88 3.04 10.59
CA GLY A 37 -0.80 2.05 10.61
C GLY A 37 -0.92 0.90 9.61
N ARG A 38 -1.98 0.86 8.80
CA ARG A 38 -2.22 -0.26 7.89
C ARG A 38 -2.90 0.20 6.61
N VAL A 39 -2.47 -0.35 5.50
CA VAL A 39 -3.10 -0.12 4.19
C VAL A 39 -3.33 -1.45 3.50
N GLU A 40 -4.52 -1.63 2.92
CA GLU A 40 -4.76 -2.69 1.94
C GLU A 40 -4.97 -2.03 0.59
N LEU A 41 -4.33 -2.54 -0.44
CA LEU A 41 -4.48 -2.01 -1.78
C LEU A 41 -4.54 -3.11 -2.83
N ASP A 42 -5.16 -2.76 -3.95
CA ASP A 42 -5.13 -3.58 -5.15
C ASP A 42 -4.15 -2.99 -6.15
N CYS A 43 -3.34 -3.84 -6.76
CA CYS A 43 -2.38 -3.44 -7.78
C CYS A 43 -2.60 -4.26 -9.03
N ALA A 44 -2.76 -3.59 -10.16
CA ALA A 44 -3.01 -4.23 -11.45
C ALA A 44 -1.74 -4.82 -12.09
N ARG A 45 -0.57 -4.51 -11.53
CA ARG A 45 0.69 -5.01 -12.07
C ARG A 45 0.86 -6.51 -11.79
N ALA A 46 1.63 -7.19 -12.62
CA ALA A 46 1.83 -8.62 -12.54
C ALA A 46 2.58 -9.03 -11.26
N GLU A 47 2.30 -10.22 -10.75
CA GLU A 47 2.98 -10.74 -9.56
C GLU A 47 4.49 -10.86 -9.74
N SER A 48 4.96 -11.06 -10.97
CA SER A 48 6.39 -11.08 -11.29
C SER A 48 7.08 -9.74 -11.00
N GLU A 49 6.31 -8.65 -10.88
CA GLU A 49 6.82 -7.31 -10.56
C GLU A 49 6.74 -6.99 -9.07
N LEU A 50 6.38 -7.94 -8.23
CA LEU A 50 6.17 -7.70 -6.80
C LEU A 50 7.34 -6.98 -6.13
N ALA A 51 8.57 -7.38 -6.39
CA ALA A 51 9.73 -6.74 -5.79
C ALA A 51 9.87 -5.28 -6.22
N VAL A 52 9.59 -4.97 -7.49
CA VAL A 52 9.62 -3.61 -8.01
C VAL A 52 8.50 -2.78 -7.41
N VAL A 53 7.29 -3.32 -7.36
CA VAL A 53 6.12 -2.65 -6.78
C VAL A 53 6.37 -2.36 -5.29
N GLU A 54 6.87 -3.32 -4.55
CA GLU A 54 7.21 -3.14 -3.14
C GLU A 54 8.22 -2.01 -2.95
N SER A 55 9.25 -1.95 -3.78
CA SER A 55 10.25 -0.90 -3.74
C SER A 55 9.64 0.48 -4.01
N GLU A 56 8.76 0.58 -5.00
CA GLU A 56 8.08 1.83 -5.33
C GLU A 56 7.14 2.28 -4.20
N LEU A 57 6.41 1.35 -3.59
CA LEU A 57 5.52 1.64 -2.47
C LEU A 57 6.31 2.13 -1.25
N ARG A 58 7.41 1.47 -0.93
CA ARG A 58 8.28 1.89 0.17
C ARG A 58 8.85 3.29 -0.06
N ALA A 59 9.30 3.57 -1.28
CA ALA A 59 9.84 4.87 -1.64
C ALA A 59 8.79 5.98 -1.54
N ALA A 60 7.57 5.72 -2.02
CA ALA A 60 6.49 6.68 -1.97
C ALA A 60 6.10 7.01 -0.52
N ILE A 61 5.99 6.00 0.33
CA ILE A 61 5.64 6.19 1.74
C ILE A 61 6.76 6.89 2.50
N ALA A 62 8.01 6.55 2.21
CA ALA A 62 9.17 7.24 2.80
C ALA A 62 9.21 8.71 2.41
N ALA A 63 8.89 9.03 1.15
CA ALA A 63 8.83 10.40 0.68
C ALA A 63 7.72 11.21 1.36
N ALA A 64 6.66 10.53 1.80
CA ALA A 64 5.58 11.16 2.57
C ALA A 64 5.93 11.35 4.06
N GLY A 65 7.09 10.86 4.50
CA GLY A 65 7.55 11.04 5.88
C GLY A 65 7.25 9.87 6.82
N PHE A 66 6.91 8.71 6.29
CA PHE A 66 6.58 7.53 7.09
C PHE A 66 7.55 6.38 6.80
N SER A 67 7.52 5.35 7.66
CA SER A 67 8.34 4.16 7.49
C SER A 67 7.47 2.93 7.29
N VAL A 68 7.82 2.11 6.30
CA VAL A 68 7.14 0.83 6.07
C VAL A 68 7.74 -0.24 6.97
N ARG A 69 6.90 -0.89 7.79
CA ARG A 69 7.32 -2.02 8.63
C ARG A 69 7.35 -3.32 7.85
N ALA A 70 6.34 -3.55 7.04
CA ALA A 70 6.20 -4.79 6.29
C ALA A 70 5.28 -4.57 5.09
N VAL A 71 5.54 -5.32 4.03
CA VAL A 71 4.64 -5.44 2.89
C VAL A 71 4.34 -6.93 2.73
N LYS A 72 3.05 -7.27 2.70
CA LYS A 72 2.61 -8.66 2.55
C LYS A 72 1.69 -8.78 1.35
N ARG A 73 1.87 -9.82 0.57
CA ARG A 73 0.91 -10.17 -0.46
C ARG A 73 -0.24 -10.94 0.19
N LEU A 74 -1.45 -10.44 0.01
CA LEU A 74 -2.65 -11.09 0.52
C LEU A 74 -3.17 -12.12 -0.49
N PRO A 75 -3.81 -13.20 -0.02
CA PRO A 75 -4.45 -14.14 -0.93
C PRO A 75 -5.56 -13.45 -1.70
N ARG A 76 -5.75 -13.89 -2.95
CA ARG A 76 -6.83 -13.38 -3.78
C ARG A 76 -8.17 -13.70 -3.12
N ARG A 77 -9.01 -12.66 -2.97
CA ARG A 77 -10.33 -12.84 -2.40
C ARG A 77 -11.20 -13.61 -3.39
N LEU A 78 -11.62 -14.82 -3.02
CA LEU A 78 -12.56 -15.58 -3.82
C LEU A 78 -13.98 -15.09 -3.54
N PRO A 79 -14.85 -15.03 -4.58
CA PRO A 79 -16.24 -14.68 -4.33
C PRO A 79 -16.88 -15.72 -3.43
N THR A 80 -17.60 -15.25 -2.43
CA THR A 80 -18.38 -16.12 -1.54
C THR A 80 -19.67 -16.48 -2.26
N ILE A 81 -19.93 -17.72 -2.36
CA ILE A 81 -21.17 -18.21 -2.97
C ILE A 81 -22.20 -18.45 -1.87
#